data_d6d6b5a862c9343e326393f56b09d951
#
_entry.id   d6d6b5a862c9343e326393f56b09d951
#
_cell.length_a   1.000
_cell.length_b   1.000
_cell.length_c   1.000
_cell.angle_alpha   90.00
_cell.angle_beta   90.00
_cell.angle_gamma   90.00
#
_symmetry.space_group_name_H-M   'P 1'
#
loop_
_entity.id
_entity.type
_entity.pdbx_description
1 polymer ?
#
loop_
_entity_poly.entity_id
_entity_poly.type
_entity_poly.pdbx_seq_one_letter_code
_entity_poly.pdbx_strand_id
1 'polypeptide(L)'
;AGLQAANIIAADPEIRRKIDRQLVDNELHALNAFAVEALIAAYNEGGEWLDELKKYLWENYEYLRDFFTRHLPALPVTPLEATYLVWVDCRTLKRPTTEIARQLLEEGHVWINEGEMYAGEGFLRINIACPRKTLAEGLERIRKVVG
;
A
#
# COMPACT_ATOMS: atom_id res chain seq x y z
N ALA A 1 -3.47 -11.69 -1.73
CA ALA A 1 -3.86 -11.44 -3.12
C ALA A 1 -3.68 -12.67 -4.02
N GLY A 2 -2.65 -13.50 -3.80
CA GLY A 2 -2.37 -14.67 -4.67
C GLY A 2 -3.48 -15.71 -4.73
N LEU A 3 -4.32 -15.82 -3.72
CA LEU A 3 -5.47 -16.73 -3.70
C LEU A 3 -6.71 -16.19 -4.42
N GLN A 4 -6.69 -14.93 -4.79
CA GLN A 4 -7.78 -14.26 -5.54
C GLN A 4 -9.17 -14.45 -4.92
N ALA A 5 -9.25 -14.30 -3.61
CA ALA A 5 -10.49 -14.37 -2.85
C ALA A 5 -10.70 -13.07 -2.06
N ALA A 6 -11.95 -12.66 -1.93
CA ALA A 6 -12.36 -11.52 -1.14
C ALA A 6 -13.77 -11.73 -0.57
N ASN A 7 -14.09 -11.03 0.52
CA ASN A 7 -15.42 -11.02 1.10
C ASN A 7 -16.15 -9.74 0.66
N ILE A 8 -17.39 -9.90 0.22
CA ILE A 8 -18.31 -8.79 -0.02
C ILE A 8 -19.35 -8.81 1.09
N ILE A 9 -19.43 -7.73 1.86
CA ILE A 9 -20.32 -7.63 3.01
C ILE A 9 -21.33 -6.52 2.76
N ALA A 10 -22.63 -6.87 2.79
CA ALA A 10 -23.70 -5.90 2.72
C ALA A 10 -24.82 -6.28 3.70
N ALA A 11 -25.26 -5.35 4.53
CA ALA A 11 -26.34 -5.58 5.49
C ALA A 11 -27.69 -5.78 4.78
N ASP A 12 -27.93 -5.02 3.70
CA ASP A 12 -29.18 -5.09 2.94
C ASP A 12 -29.26 -6.38 2.08
N PRO A 13 -30.29 -7.21 2.28
CA PRO A 13 -30.50 -8.45 1.52
C PRO A 13 -30.72 -8.20 0.01
N GLU A 14 -31.30 -7.06 -0.36
CA GLU A 14 -31.54 -6.73 -1.76
C GLU A 14 -30.24 -6.40 -2.47
N ILE A 15 -29.34 -5.66 -1.82
CA ILE A 15 -28.00 -5.38 -2.33
C ILE A 15 -27.24 -6.70 -2.50
N ARG A 16 -27.27 -7.60 -1.51
CA ARG A 16 -26.63 -8.92 -1.63
C ARG A 16 -27.12 -9.69 -2.84
N ARG A 17 -28.47 -9.76 -3.05
CA ARG A 17 -29.04 -10.45 -4.22
C ARG A 17 -28.58 -9.84 -5.54
N LYS A 18 -28.45 -8.51 -5.62
CA LYS A 18 -27.95 -7.83 -6.84
C LYS A 18 -26.48 -8.17 -7.09
N ILE A 19 -25.66 -8.21 -6.02
CA ILE A 19 -24.25 -8.60 -6.12
C ILE A 19 -24.13 -10.05 -6.56
N ASP A 20 -24.82 -10.99 -5.89
CA ASP A 20 -24.81 -12.41 -6.23
C ASP A 20 -25.19 -12.65 -7.69
N ARG A 21 -26.22 -11.96 -8.16
CA ARG A 21 -26.64 -12.06 -9.56
C ARG A 21 -25.52 -11.59 -10.50
N GLN A 22 -24.87 -10.48 -10.22
CA GLN A 22 -23.76 -9.99 -11.03
C GLN A 22 -22.56 -10.94 -11.02
N LEU A 23 -22.25 -11.56 -9.89
CA LEU A 23 -21.20 -12.58 -9.81
C LEU A 23 -21.53 -13.81 -10.65
N VAL A 24 -22.78 -14.28 -10.60
CA VAL A 24 -23.24 -15.42 -11.40
C VAL A 24 -23.26 -15.09 -12.89
N ASP A 25 -23.85 -13.93 -13.28
CA ASP A 25 -23.98 -13.48 -14.67
C ASP A 25 -22.59 -13.29 -15.35
N ASN A 26 -21.56 -13.01 -14.57
CA ASN A 26 -20.18 -12.85 -15.05
C ASN A 26 -19.26 -14.05 -14.75
N GLU A 27 -19.81 -15.17 -14.30
CA GLU A 27 -19.08 -16.40 -13.96
C GLU A 27 -17.97 -16.20 -12.88
N LEU A 28 -18.14 -15.22 -11.99
CA LEU A 28 -17.18 -14.87 -10.92
C LEU A 28 -17.50 -15.52 -9.57
N HIS A 29 -18.48 -16.42 -9.53
CA HIS A 29 -18.96 -17.07 -8.29
C HIS A 29 -18.11 -18.27 -7.86
N ALA A 30 -17.26 -18.79 -8.74
CA ALA A 30 -16.41 -19.93 -8.42
C ALA A 30 -15.13 -19.49 -7.69
N LEU A 31 -14.97 -19.96 -6.47
CA LEU A 31 -13.75 -19.72 -5.69
C LEU A 31 -12.72 -20.81 -5.93
N ASN A 32 -11.44 -20.44 -5.84
CA ASN A 32 -10.35 -21.39 -5.74
C ASN A 32 -10.52 -22.23 -4.46
N ALA A 33 -10.41 -23.55 -4.55
CA ALA A 33 -10.63 -24.46 -3.42
C ALA A 33 -9.67 -24.16 -2.24
N PHE A 34 -8.43 -23.80 -2.48
CA PHE A 34 -7.48 -23.40 -1.44
C PHE A 34 -7.82 -22.06 -0.78
N ALA A 35 -8.52 -21.19 -1.49
CA ALA A 35 -8.87 -19.87 -1.00
C ALA A 35 -9.85 -19.94 0.17
N VAL A 36 -10.80 -20.89 0.16
CA VAL A 36 -11.78 -21.07 1.22
C VAL A 36 -11.08 -21.52 2.53
N GLU A 37 -10.25 -22.56 2.46
CA GLU A 37 -9.50 -23.07 3.62
C GLU A 37 -8.52 -22.01 4.17
N ALA A 38 -7.81 -21.32 3.28
CA ALA A 38 -6.89 -20.27 3.69
C ALA A 38 -7.60 -19.08 4.34
N LEU A 39 -8.80 -18.73 3.87
CA LEU A 39 -9.61 -17.68 4.45
C LEU A 39 -10.08 -18.07 5.87
N ILE A 40 -10.58 -19.29 6.03
CA ILE A 40 -11.01 -19.83 7.32
C ILE A 40 -9.84 -19.84 8.32
N ALA A 41 -8.69 -20.37 7.92
CA ALA A 41 -7.49 -20.39 8.76
C ALA A 41 -7.02 -18.97 9.13
N ALA A 42 -6.97 -18.04 8.17
CA ALA A 42 -6.55 -16.68 8.43
C ALA A 42 -7.44 -15.95 9.45
N TYR A 43 -8.77 -16.13 9.37
CA TYR A 43 -9.69 -15.50 10.30
C TYR A 43 -9.72 -16.18 11.68
N ASN A 44 -9.53 -17.50 11.74
CA ASN A 44 -9.58 -18.23 13.02
C ASN A 44 -8.25 -18.23 13.77
N GLU A 45 -7.12 -18.22 13.06
CA GLU A 45 -5.80 -18.46 13.65
C GLU A 45 -4.80 -17.30 13.40
N GLY A 46 -5.11 -16.37 12.49
CA GLY A 46 -4.20 -15.30 12.08
C GLY A 46 -4.15 -14.06 12.99
N GLY A 47 -4.89 -14.03 14.10
CA GLY A 47 -5.04 -12.83 14.94
C GLY A 47 -3.73 -12.32 15.51
N GLU A 48 -2.96 -13.17 16.18
CA GLU A 48 -1.67 -12.82 16.79
C GLU A 48 -0.66 -12.35 15.74
N TRP A 49 -0.55 -13.08 14.63
CA TRP A 49 0.32 -12.70 13.52
C TRP A 49 -0.04 -11.31 12.95
N LEU A 50 -1.34 -11.02 12.81
CA LEU A 50 -1.80 -9.73 12.32
C LEU A 50 -1.45 -8.59 13.29
N ASP A 51 -1.55 -8.83 14.59
CA ASP A 51 -1.22 -7.82 15.61
C ASP A 51 0.28 -7.50 15.61
N GLU A 52 1.14 -8.50 15.52
CA GLU A 52 2.58 -8.31 15.37
C GLU A 52 2.94 -7.62 14.04
N LEU A 53 2.27 -7.98 12.94
CA LEU A 53 2.44 -7.30 11.66
C LEU A 53 2.07 -5.82 11.73
N LYS A 54 0.93 -5.48 12.34
CA LYS A 54 0.49 -4.08 12.51
C LYS A 54 1.51 -3.27 13.29
N LYS A 55 2.04 -3.84 14.36
CA LYS A 55 3.10 -3.21 15.16
C LYS A 55 4.35 -2.95 14.33
N TYR A 56 4.82 -3.96 13.59
CA TYR A 56 5.98 -3.84 12.71
C TYR A 56 5.79 -2.79 11.62
N LEU A 57 4.61 -2.75 10.99
CA LEU A 57 4.27 -1.75 9.98
C LEU A 57 4.21 -0.34 10.55
N TRP A 58 3.68 -0.19 11.77
CA TRP A 58 3.66 1.09 12.46
C TRP A 58 5.07 1.61 12.75
N GLU A 59 5.95 0.75 13.23
CA GLU A 59 7.37 1.10 13.44
C GLU A 59 8.08 1.49 12.13
N ASN A 60 7.75 0.81 11.01
CA ASN A 60 8.25 1.19 9.69
C ASN A 60 7.73 2.56 9.24
N TYR A 61 6.45 2.85 9.51
CA TYR A 61 5.87 4.15 9.23
C TYR A 61 6.54 5.27 10.03
N GLU A 62 6.71 5.09 11.33
CA GLU A 62 7.39 6.09 12.18
C GLU A 62 8.82 6.34 11.71
N TYR A 63 9.55 5.29 11.37
CA TYR A 63 10.90 5.40 10.82
C TYR A 63 10.93 6.20 9.51
N LEU A 64 10.02 5.92 8.58
CA LEU A 64 9.89 6.65 7.32
C LEU A 64 9.54 8.12 7.58
N ARG A 65 8.51 8.39 8.37
CA ARG A 65 8.07 9.74 8.72
C ARG A 65 9.21 10.57 9.33
N ASP A 66 9.92 10.00 10.28
CA ASP A 66 11.04 10.65 10.96
C ASP A 66 12.22 10.89 10.00
N PHE A 67 12.45 9.98 9.08
CA PHE A 67 13.46 10.15 8.04
C PHE A 67 13.13 11.33 7.12
N PHE A 68 11.90 11.40 6.60
CA PHE A 68 11.47 12.52 5.76
C PHE A 68 11.52 13.84 6.53
N THR A 69 11.05 13.88 7.75
CA THR A 69 11.09 15.09 8.60
C THR A 69 12.50 15.63 8.76
N ARG A 70 13.51 14.76 8.92
CA ARG A 70 14.90 15.17 9.15
C ARG A 70 15.66 15.47 7.87
N HIS A 71 15.43 14.72 6.82
CA HIS A 71 16.28 14.74 5.62
C HIS A 71 15.59 15.33 4.38
N LEU A 72 14.28 15.32 4.33
CA LEU A 72 13.47 15.80 3.22
C LEU A 72 12.25 16.60 3.71
N PRO A 73 12.45 17.64 4.54
CA PRO A 73 11.35 18.36 5.20
C PRO A 73 10.40 19.06 4.21
N ALA A 74 10.83 19.27 2.97
CA ALA A 74 9.99 19.82 1.91
C ALA A 74 8.97 18.79 1.37
N LEU A 75 9.08 17.52 1.73
CA LEU A 75 8.23 16.42 1.27
C LEU A 75 7.47 15.82 2.47
N PRO A 76 6.37 16.44 2.92
CA PRO A 76 5.65 15.94 4.08
C PRO A 76 5.00 14.59 3.83
N VAL A 77 5.07 13.73 4.84
CA VAL A 77 4.42 12.42 4.86
C VAL A 77 3.01 12.56 5.41
N THR A 78 2.01 12.01 4.72
CA THR A 78 0.63 12.04 5.22
C THR A 78 0.45 11.09 6.42
N PRO A 79 -0.46 11.38 7.36
CA PRO A 79 -0.80 10.46 8.43
C PRO A 79 -1.27 9.11 7.85
N LEU A 80 -0.76 8.02 8.41
CA LEU A 80 -1.16 6.67 8.04
C LEU A 80 -2.33 6.23 8.93
N GLU A 81 -3.52 6.11 8.35
CA GLU A 81 -4.72 5.66 9.07
C GLU A 81 -5.05 4.19 8.80
N ALA A 82 -4.64 3.67 7.64
CA ALA A 82 -4.89 2.29 7.24
C ALA A 82 -3.85 1.80 6.24
N THR A 83 -3.76 0.49 6.07
CA THR A 83 -2.88 -0.20 5.13
C THR A 83 -1.37 -0.06 5.43
N TYR A 84 -0.57 -0.36 4.45
CA TYR A 84 0.91 -0.24 4.48
C TYR A 84 1.42 0.64 3.33
N LEU A 85 0.54 1.49 2.80
CA LEU A 85 0.82 2.36 1.65
C LEU A 85 0.85 3.81 2.13
N VAL A 86 2.04 4.36 2.21
CA VAL A 86 2.29 5.71 2.72
C VAL A 86 2.32 6.70 1.58
N TRP A 87 1.66 7.82 1.73
CA TRP A 87 1.65 8.91 0.77
C TRP A 87 2.60 10.02 1.17
N VAL A 88 3.42 10.48 0.21
CA VAL A 88 4.37 11.57 0.38
C VAL A 88 4.00 12.69 -0.57
N ASP A 89 3.80 13.88 -0.03
CA ASP A 89 3.47 15.07 -0.82
C ASP A 89 4.71 15.63 -1.50
N CYS A 90 4.73 15.56 -2.83
CA CYS A 90 5.84 16.04 -3.66
C CYS A 90 5.53 17.33 -4.41
N ARG A 91 4.41 18.00 -4.14
CA ARG A 91 3.96 19.21 -4.87
C ARG A 91 4.94 20.37 -4.74
N THR A 92 5.71 20.42 -3.66
CA THR A 92 6.78 21.42 -3.45
C THR A 92 7.90 21.34 -4.49
N LEU A 93 8.13 20.18 -5.09
CA LEU A 93 9.15 19.99 -6.12
C LEU A 93 8.79 20.63 -7.47
N LYS A 94 7.51 21.02 -7.66
CA LYS A 94 7.01 21.69 -8.87
C LYS A 94 7.33 20.94 -10.17
N ARG A 95 7.37 19.62 -10.14
CA ARG A 95 7.57 18.74 -11.29
C ARG A 95 6.61 17.55 -11.19
N PRO A 96 6.25 16.94 -12.33
CA PRO A 96 5.38 15.77 -12.34
C PRO A 96 5.95 14.62 -11.51
N THR A 97 5.10 13.94 -10.72
CA THR A 97 5.54 12.79 -9.92
C THR A 97 5.92 11.58 -10.78
N THR A 98 5.40 11.48 -12.00
CA THR A 98 5.84 10.51 -13.01
C THR A 98 7.32 10.67 -13.38
N GLU A 99 7.82 11.92 -13.51
CA GLU A 99 9.24 12.19 -13.73
C GLU A 99 10.08 11.85 -12.50
N ILE A 100 9.59 12.18 -11.30
CA ILE A 100 10.28 11.87 -10.06
C ILE A 100 10.37 10.34 -9.88
N ALA A 101 9.28 9.61 -10.10
CA ALA A 101 9.26 8.15 -10.01
C ALA A 101 10.21 7.51 -11.02
N ARG A 102 10.25 8.02 -12.27
CA ARG A 102 11.20 7.57 -13.29
C ARG A 102 12.64 7.83 -12.87
N GLN A 103 12.97 9.02 -12.39
CA GLN A 103 14.30 9.35 -11.91
C GLN A 103 14.73 8.48 -10.73
N LEU A 104 13.83 8.23 -9.78
CA LEU A 104 14.08 7.32 -8.65
C LEU A 104 14.38 5.90 -9.12
N LEU A 105 13.71 5.43 -10.18
CA LEU A 105 13.97 4.12 -10.76
C LEU A 105 15.33 4.07 -11.49
N GLU A 106 15.61 5.04 -12.34
CA GLU A 106 16.79 5.04 -13.22
C GLU A 106 18.08 5.34 -12.46
N GLU A 107 18.08 6.33 -11.56
CA GLU A 107 19.25 6.79 -10.84
C GLU A 107 19.37 6.20 -9.43
N GLY A 108 18.22 6.08 -8.74
CA GLY A 108 18.15 5.57 -7.38
C GLY A 108 17.99 4.06 -7.27
N HIS A 109 17.59 3.39 -8.35
CA HIS A 109 17.18 1.98 -8.35
C HIS A 109 16.11 1.68 -7.29
N VAL A 110 15.14 2.61 -7.17
CA VAL A 110 14.01 2.51 -6.27
C VAL A 110 12.72 2.63 -7.07
N TRP A 111 11.93 1.58 -7.06
CA TRP A 111 10.63 1.58 -7.72
C TRP A 111 9.56 2.05 -6.75
N ILE A 112 8.97 3.21 -7.02
CA ILE A 112 7.87 3.82 -6.27
C ILE A 112 6.76 4.17 -7.25
N ASN A 113 5.52 4.00 -6.83
CA ASN A 113 4.38 4.38 -7.65
C ASN A 113 4.08 5.88 -7.52
N GLU A 114 3.88 6.51 -8.66
CA GLU A 114 3.30 7.84 -8.74
C GLU A 114 1.81 7.83 -8.32
N GLY A 115 1.37 8.92 -7.73
CA GLY A 115 0.01 9.05 -7.21
C GLY A 115 -1.06 9.15 -8.27
N GLU A 116 -0.72 9.61 -9.46
CA GLU A 116 -1.63 9.77 -10.60
C GLU A 116 -2.38 8.48 -10.94
N MET A 117 -1.75 7.32 -10.81
CA MET A 117 -2.41 6.00 -10.97
C MET A 117 -3.60 5.78 -10.03
N TYR A 118 -3.69 6.57 -8.97
CA TYR A 118 -4.66 6.41 -7.86
C TYR A 118 -5.42 7.71 -7.59
N ALA A 119 -5.50 8.62 -8.56
CA ALA A 119 -6.10 9.95 -8.44
C ALA A 119 -5.44 10.83 -7.34
N GLY A 120 -4.17 10.59 -7.05
CA GLY A 120 -3.35 11.31 -6.06
C GLY A 120 -2.27 12.15 -6.75
N GLU A 121 -2.65 13.10 -7.60
CA GLU A 121 -1.73 13.97 -8.31
C GLU A 121 -0.77 14.71 -7.36
N GLY A 122 0.51 14.71 -7.70
CA GLY A 122 1.55 15.36 -6.92
C GLY A 122 2.04 14.57 -5.70
N PHE A 123 1.61 13.31 -5.55
CA PHE A 123 2.05 12.43 -4.48
C PHE A 123 2.82 11.21 -5.00
N LEU A 124 3.73 10.70 -4.18
CA LEU A 124 4.33 9.38 -4.34
C LEU A 124 3.75 8.43 -3.31
N ARG A 125 3.56 7.15 -3.68
CA ARG A 125 3.04 6.11 -2.80
C ARG A 125 4.10 5.07 -2.49
N ILE A 126 4.53 5.01 -1.24
CA ILE A 126 5.58 4.12 -0.75
C ILE A 126 4.97 2.92 -0.02
N ASN A 127 5.37 1.71 -0.39
CA ASN A 127 5.02 0.49 0.32
C ASN A 127 6.03 0.24 1.45
N ILE A 128 5.55 0.17 2.70
CA ILE A 128 6.38 -0.06 3.89
C ILE A 128 6.32 -1.51 4.40
N ALA A 129 5.59 -2.40 3.72
CA ALA A 129 5.52 -3.82 4.06
C ALA A 129 6.76 -4.58 3.55
N CYS A 130 7.92 -4.19 4.03
CA CYS A 130 9.21 -4.78 3.70
C CYS A 130 10.12 -4.80 4.93
N PRO A 131 11.22 -5.57 4.91
CA PRO A 131 12.20 -5.53 6.00
C PRO A 131 12.75 -4.12 6.24
N ARG A 132 12.96 -3.75 7.50
CA ARG A 132 13.49 -2.45 7.90
C ARG A 132 14.77 -2.06 7.14
N LYS A 133 15.65 -3.01 6.90
CA LYS A 133 16.87 -2.79 6.13
C LYS A 133 16.57 -2.31 4.70
N THR A 134 15.63 -2.97 4.03
CA THR A 134 15.20 -2.60 2.67
C THR A 134 14.58 -1.20 2.65
N LEU A 135 13.73 -0.89 3.63
CA LEU A 135 13.15 0.43 3.78
C LEU A 135 14.24 1.50 3.98
N ALA A 136 15.16 1.29 4.90
CA ALA A 136 16.25 2.23 5.19
C ALA A 136 17.14 2.49 3.96
N GLU A 137 17.52 1.44 3.24
CA GLU A 137 18.30 1.56 2.00
C GLU A 137 17.53 2.33 0.92
N GLY A 138 16.23 2.05 0.76
CA GLY A 138 15.37 2.76 -0.19
C GLY A 138 15.25 4.25 0.13
N LEU A 139 15.05 4.59 1.39
CA LEU A 139 14.95 5.99 1.84
C LEU A 139 16.25 6.78 1.61
N GLU A 140 17.41 6.17 1.86
CA GLU A 140 18.70 6.81 1.58
C GLU A 140 18.92 7.04 0.08
N ARG A 141 18.45 6.13 -0.77
CA ARG A 141 18.49 6.30 -2.23
C ARG A 141 17.55 7.42 -2.68
N ILE A 142 16.33 7.47 -2.12
CA ILE A 142 15.40 8.57 -2.38
C ILE A 142 16.04 9.90 -2.02
N ARG A 143 16.64 10.01 -0.83
CA ARG A 143 17.30 11.23 -0.38
C ARG A 143 18.41 11.71 -1.34
N LYS A 144 19.16 10.79 -1.92
CA LYS A 144 20.24 11.13 -2.87
C LYS A 144 19.74 11.67 -4.20
N VAL A 145 18.51 11.29 -4.60
CA VAL A 145 17.92 11.67 -5.91
C VAL A 145 17.09 12.94 -5.80
N VAL A 146 16.36 13.14 -4.72
CA VAL A 146 15.39 14.24 -4.58
C VAL A 146 15.72 15.24 -3.46
N GLY A 147 16.79 15.00 -2.72
CA GLY A 147 17.26 15.86 -1.61
C GLY A 147 18.22 16.96 -2.01
#